data_fdc9b26e7e52f22096711d281e35b5ca
#
_entry.id   fdc9b26e7e52f22096711d281e35b5ca
#
_cell.length_a   1.000
_cell.length_b   1.000
_cell.length_c   1.000
_cell.angle_alpha   90.00
_cell.angle_beta   90.00
_cell.angle_gamma   90.00
#
_symmetry.space_group_name_H-M   'P 1'
#
loop_
_entity.id
_entity.type
_entity.pdbx_description
1 polymer ?
#
loop_
_entity_poly.entity_id
_entity_poly.type
_entity_poly.pdbx_seq_one_letter_code
_entity_poly.pdbx_strand_id
1 'polypeptide(L)'
;MSFARVVDLKKRITYPLKMSTMPKIFSMTGFGRSAGSFGKFSWNWETKSVNGKGLDIKCRLPHGLENLDLKARKIAGQKFSRGNINLTLSIKENGNQPSYRVNRELLDELIKTAREMFEGTDSFGPLRPDSFLAVKGVIEPVEEEPDVDVIQERDNLIIADLEKALSELSLARKVEGTNISQTLELQLAEIQALIERAGRNSDSQPQAIREKLKQQMEILLDATPALPEERITQEAVMLMIKVDVREELDRLRAHTSTARKLLIDGRVIGRKLDFLCQELNREVNTLCSKANNIELSNIGLDLKALIEQFREQVQNIE
;
A
#
# COMPACT_ATOMS: atom_id res chain seq x y z
N MET A 1 31.52 35.10 -37.96
CA MET A 1 32.17 33.81 -37.75
C MET A 1 32.53 33.71 -36.29
N SER A 2 31.73 32.99 -35.49
CA SER A 2 32.15 32.51 -34.16
C SER A 2 31.24 31.37 -33.75
N PHE A 3 31.83 30.20 -33.65
CA PHE A 3 31.15 28.94 -33.29
C PHE A 3 30.95 28.87 -31.78
N ALA A 4 29.71 28.75 -31.35
CA ALA A 4 29.35 28.43 -29.99
C ALA A 4 29.68 26.95 -29.70
N ARG A 5 30.52 26.67 -28.69
CA ARG A 5 30.76 25.35 -28.12
C ARG A 5 29.59 24.98 -27.24
N VAL A 6 28.78 24.04 -27.69
CA VAL A 6 27.82 23.30 -26.86
C VAL A 6 28.62 22.28 -26.04
N VAL A 7 28.67 22.48 -24.74
CA VAL A 7 29.29 21.51 -23.81
C VAL A 7 28.32 20.37 -23.61
N ASP A 8 28.73 19.19 -24.07
CA ASP A 8 28.00 17.90 -23.94
C ASP A 8 28.08 17.36 -22.48
N LEU A 9 27.02 17.54 -21.71
CA LEU A 9 26.87 17.08 -20.32
C LEU A 9 26.15 15.72 -20.26
N LYS A 10 26.62 14.75 -21.07
CA LYS A 10 26.18 13.34 -20.95
C LYS A 10 27.33 12.43 -20.53
N LYS A 11 27.94 12.64 -19.38
CA LYS A 11 28.66 11.57 -18.69
C LYS A 11 27.67 10.77 -17.85
N ARG A 12 27.06 9.74 -18.46
CA ARG A 12 26.38 8.64 -17.76
C ARG A 12 27.42 7.97 -16.86
N ILE A 13 27.23 8.13 -15.55
CA ILE A 13 27.92 7.30 -14.56
C ILE A 13 27.22 5.92 -14.64
N THR A 14 27.76 5.04 -15.44
CA THR A 14 27.41 3.63 -15.49
C THR A 14 28.11 2.93 -14.32
N TYR A 15 27.44 2.81 -13.19
CA TYR A 15 27.81 1.80 -12.21
C TYR A 15 27.40 0.42 -12.78
N PRO A 16 28.29 -0.58 -12.77
CA PRO A 16 27.91 -1.94 -13.15
C PRO A 16 26.97 -2.48 -12.06
N LEU A 17 25.69 -2.48 -12.34
CA LEU A 17 24.69 -3.25 -11.57
C LEU A 17 25.06 -4.73 -11.71
N LYS A 18 25.80 -5.27 -10.73
CA LYS A 18 25.87 -6.71 -10.52
C LYS A 18 24.41 -7.16 -10.28
N MET A 19 23.84 -7.87 -11.23
CA MET A 19 22.61 -8.65 -11.07
C MET A 19 22.90 -9.81 -10.10
N SER A 20 22.99 -9.51 -8.81
CA SER A 20 23.10 -10.50 -7.74
C SER A 20 21.88 -10.33 -6.85
N THR A 21 20.97 -11.31 -6.91
CA THR A 21 19.87 -11.57 -5.98
C THR A 21 19.16 -10.31 -5.49
N MET A 22 18.16 -9.85 -6.28
CA MET A 22 17.30 -8.76 -5.84
C MET A 22 16.66 -9.10 -4.49
N PRO A 23 16.73 -8.19 -3.53
CA PRO A 23 16.11 -8.39 -2.22
C PRO A 23 14.62 -8.66 -2.41
N LYS A 24 14.09 -9.61 -1.65
CA LYS A 24 12.68 -9.98 -1.68
C LYS A 24 11.86 -8.97 -0.86
N ILE A 25 11.79 -7.74 -1.33
CA ILE A 25 10.91 -6.71 -0.77
C ILE A 25 9.57 -6.83 -1.48
N PHE A 26 8.50 -6.93 -0.71
CA PHE A 26 7.14 -6.97 -1.22
C PHE A 26 6.45 -5.64 -0.92
N SER A 27 5.66 -5.15 -1.88
CA SER A 27 4.70 -4.08 -1.59
C SER A 27 3.54 -4.62 -0.77
N MET A 28 2.91 -3.78 0.03
CA MET A 28 1.65 -4.09 0.68
C MET A 28 0.43 -3.84 -0.22
N THR A 29 0.61 -3.19 -1.37
CA THR A 29 -0.45 -2.93 -2.34
C THR A 29 -0.39 -3.94 -3.49
N GLY A 30 -1.54 -4.26 -4.06
CA GLY A 30 -1.63 -5.16 -5.19
C GLY A 30 -3.06 -5.57 -5.49
N PHE A 31 -3.22 -6.21 -6.64
CA PHE A 31 -4.49 -6.73 -7.14
C PHE A 31 -4.25 -8.09 -7.80
N GLY A 32 -5.20 -9.00 -7.61
CA GLY A 32 -5.23 -10.28 -8.29
C GLY A 32 -6.66 -10.68 -8.60
N ARG A 33 -6.86 -11.40 -9.69
CA ARG A 33 -8.17 -11.82 -10.18
C ARG A 33 -8.10 -13.24 -10.72
N SER A 34 -9.17 -14.02 -10.51
CA SER A 34 -9.34 -15.31 -11.15
C SER A 34 -10.81 -15.53 -11.43
N ALA A 35 -11.12 -16.15 -12.55
CA ALA A 35 -12.47 -16.51 -12.94
C ALA A 35 -12.53 -18.00 -13.25
N GLY A 36 -13.69 -18.61 -12.94
CA GLY A 36 -13.96 -20.02 -13.24
C GLY A 36 -15.43 -20.26 -13.53
N SER A 37 -15.73 -21.46 -13.98
CA SER A 37 -17.10 -21.90 -14.23
C SER A 37 -17.21 -23.40 -14.01
N PHE A 38 -18.38 -23.83 -13.57
CA PHE A 38 -18.72 -25.25 -13.42
C PHE A 38 -20.23 -25.44 -13.59
N GLY A 39 -20.64 -26.24 -14.55
CA GLY A 39 -22.03 -26.41 -14.92
C GLY A 39 -22.70 -25.07 -15.28
N LYS A 40 -23.77 -24.75 -14.58
CA LYS A 40 -24.51 -23.48 -14.75
C LYS A 40 -23.89 -22.29 -13.97
N PHE A 41 -22.89 -22.53 -13.12
CA PHE A 41 -22.26 -21.51 -12.29
C PHE A 41 -21.05 -20.91 -12.97
N SER A 42 -20.90 -19.60 -12.89
CA SER A 42 -19.69 -18.88 -13.23
C SER A 42 -19.34 -17.92 -12.11
N TRP A 43 -18.05 -17.81 -11.78
CA TRP A 43 -17.61 -16.98 -10.67
C TRP A 43 -16.36 -16.18 -11.04
N ASN A 44 -16.16 -15.14 -10.25
CA ASN A 44 -14.98 -14.29 -10.32
C ASN A 44 -14.50 -13.94 -8.92
N TRP A 45 -13.24 -14.22 -8.64
CA TRP A 45 -12.55 -13.75 -7.46
C TRP A 45 -11.81 -12.45 -7.77
N GLU A 46 -11.98 -11.48 -6.91
CA GLU A 46 -11.16 -10.27 -6.84
C GLU A 46 -10.47 -10.22 -5.50
N THR A 47 -9.14 -10.11 -5.52
CA THR A 47 -8.29 -10.02 -4.34
C THR A 47 -7.55 -8.69 -4.39
N LYS A 48 -7.69 -7.88 -3.34
CA LYS A 48 -7.07 -6.55 -3.25
C LYS A 48 -6.33 -6.42 -1.93
N SER A 49 -5.09 -5.97 -1.99
CA SER A 49 -4.27 -5.67 -0.83
C SER A 49 -3.99 -4.18 -0.76
N VAL A 50 -4.10 -3.62 0.44
CA VAL A 50 -3.73 -2.24 0.75
C VAL A 50 -2.89 -2.19 2.02
N ASN A 51 -2.18 -1.07 2.23
CA ASN A 51 -1.32 -0.89 3.39
C ASN A 51 -2.07 -1.15 4.72
N GLY A 52 -1.38 -1.80 5.67
CA GLY A 52 -1.91 -2.11 7.00
C GLY A 52 -0.82 -2.28 8.06
N LYS A 53 -1.14 -1.97 9.31
CA LYS A 53 -0.22 -2.15 10.46
C LYS A 53 0.02 -3.61 10.82
N GLY A 54 -0.93 -4.48 10.53
CA GLY A 54 -0.90 -5.93 10.71
C GLY A 54 -1.55 -6.60 9.53
N LEU A 55 -1.84 -7.91 9.64
CA LEU A 55 -2.63 -8.64 8.67
C LEU A 55 -4.11 -8.56 9.07
N ASP A 56 -4.95 -7.99 8.21
CA ASP A 56 -6.41 -8.03 8.31
C ASP A 56 -7.00 -8.58 7.01
N ILE A 57 -7.86 -9.61 7.12
CA ILE A 57 -8.43 -10.28 5.96
C ILE A 57 -9.95 -10.14 6.02
N LYS A 58 -10.51 -9.43 5.06
CA LYS A 58 -11.95 -9.28 4.88
C LYS A 58 -12.38 -10.11 3.68
N CYS A 59 -13.33 -11.01 3.90
CA CYS A 59 -13.90 -11.85 2.87
C CYS A 59 -15.38 -11.48 2.66
N ARG A 60 -15.74 -11.20 1.42
CA ARG A 60 -17.12 -10.93 0.99
C ARG A 60 -17.55 -12.04 0.07
N LEU A 61 -18.50 -12.84 0.54
CA LEU A 61 -19.06 -13.96 -0.19
C LEU A 61 -20.54 -13.69 -0.49
N PRO A 62 -21.06 -14.20 -1.60
CA PRO A 62 -22.49 -14.24 -1.88
C PRO A 62 -23.21 -15.11 -0.85
N HIS A 63 -24.52 -14.88 -0.70
CA HIS A 63 -25.38 -15.69 0.14
C HIS A 63 -25.35 -17.16 -0.28
N GLY A 64 -25.28 -18.06 0.72
CA GLY A 64 -25.20 -19.52 0.50
C GLY A 64 -23.76 -20.06 0.31
N LEU A 65 -22.72 -19.23 0.42
CA LEU A 65 -21.30 -19.63 0.32
C LEU A 65 -20.49 -19.27 1.57
N GLU A 66 -21.17 -19.00 2.68
CA GLU A 66 -20.55 -18.60 3.96
C GLU A 66 -19.62 -19.68 4.52
N ASN A 67 -19.86 -20.95 4.17
CA ASN A 67 -19.02 -22.10 4.51
C ASN A 67 -17.57 -21.97 3.98
N LEU A 68 -17.36 -21.18 2.93
CA LEU A 68 -16.04 -20.95 2.35
C LEU A 68 -15.22 -19.87 3.07
N ASP A 69 -15.83 -19.02 3.91
CA ASP A 69 -15.16 -17.90 4.57
C ASP A 69 -13.92 -18.31 5.37
N LEU A 70 -14.07 -19.30 6.25
CA LEU A 70 -12.98 -19.79 7.09
C LEU A 70 -11.82 -20.37 6.26
N LYS A 71 -12.14 -21.12 5.20
CA LYS A 71 -11.13 -21.69 4.29
C LYS A 71 -10.41 -20.59 3.53
N ALA A 72 -11.14 -19.61 2.99
CA ALA A 72 -10.58 -18.49 2.24
C ALA A 72 -9.64 -17.66 3.11
N ARG A 73 -10.03 -17.30 4.32
CA ARG A 73 -9.19 -16.56 5.28
C ARG A 73 -7.93 -17.34 5.67
N LYS A 74 -8.06 -18.65 5.90
CA LYS A 74 -6.92 -19.50 6.25
C LYS A 74 -5.88 -19.55 5.13
N ILE A 75 -6.30 -19.72 3.87
CA ILE A 75 -5.42 -19.76 2.71
C ILE A 75 -4.71 -18.41 2.52
N ALA A 76 -5.45 -17.30 2.62
CA ALA A 76 -4.87 -15.97 2.51
C ALA A 76 -3.87 -15.69 3.66
N GLY A 77 -4.18 -16.08 4.90
CA GLY A 77 -3.30 -15.92 6.05
C GLY A 77 -2.00 -16.74 5.99
N GLN A 78 -1.99 -17.83 5.20
CA GLN A 78 -0.76 -18.60 4.96
C GLN A 78 0.17 -17.93 3.93
N LYS A 79 -0.39 -17.12 3.02
CA LYS A 79 0.38 -16.47 1.94
C LYS A 79 0.90 -15.09 2.29
N PHE A 80 0.24 -14.39 3.20
CA PHE A 80 0.56 -13.00 3.53
C PHE A 80 0.75 -12.83 5.03
N SER A 81 1.69 -11.99 5.42
CA SER A 81 2.00 -11.70 6.83
C SER A 81 1.58 -10.28 7.24
N ARG A 82 1.29 -9.40 6.27
CA ARG A 82 0.91 -8.00 6.53
C ARG A 82 0.05 -7.41 5.41
N GLY A 83 -0.76 -6.40 5.77
CA GLY A 83 -1.65 -5.67 4.86
C GLY A 83 -3.12 -5.94 5.14
N ASN A 84 -3.99 -5.09 4.61
CA ASN A 84 -5.43 -5.29 4.61
C ASN A 84 -5.84 -5.96 3.30
N ILE A 85 -6.22 -7.23 3.37
CA ILE A 85 -6.56 -8.05 2.21
C ILE A 85 -8.07 -8.17 2.11
N ASN A 86 -8.63 -7.72 1.02
CA ASN A 86 -10.04 -7.86 0.70
C ASN A 86 -10.20 -8.95 -0.37
N LEU A 87 -10.97 -9.97 -0.03
CA LEU A 87 -11.36 -11.06 -0.92
C LEU A 87 -12.83 -10.86 -1.28
N THR A 88 -13.15 -10.77 -2.55
CA THR A 88 -14.54 -10.62 -3.02
C THR A 88 -14.82 -11.70 -4.04
N LEU A 89 -15.83 -12.52 -3.75
CA LEU A 89 -16.37 -13.52 -4.68
C LEU A 89 -17.65 -12.98 -5.29
N SER A 90 -17.75 -13.06 -6.59
CA SER A 90 -19.00 -12.85 -7.32
C SER A 90 -19.35 -14.13 -8.04
N ILE A 91 -20.57 -14.63 -7.90
CA ILE A 91 -21.08 -15.80 -8.60
C ILE A 91 -22.31 -15.43 -9.41
N LYS A 92 -22.44 -16.02 -10.58
CA LYS A 92 -23.61 -15.90 -11.46
C LYS A 92 -24.07 -17.31 -11.84
N GLU A 93 -25.35 -17.51 -11.82
CA GLU A 93 -25.97 -18.71 -12.34
C GLU A 93 -26.46 -18.43 -13.77
N ASN A 94 -25.82 -19.07 -14.75
CA ASN A 94 -26.15 -18.93 -16.17
C ASN A 94 -27.16 -19.99 -16.54
N GLY A 95 -28.28 -19.62 -17.13
CA GLY A 95 -29.22 -20.58 -17.76
C GLY A 95 -30.41 -20.98 -16.93
N ASN A 96 -30.73 -20.28 -15.85
CA ASN A 96 -31.99 -20.51 -15.14
C ASN A 96 -33.15 -19.90 -15.96
N GLN A 97 -33.60 -20.64 -17.00
CA GLN A 97 -35.03 -20.50 -17.34
C GLN A 97 -35.77 -21.15 -16.18
N PRO A 98 -36.53 -20.39 -15.40
CA PRO A 98 -37.27 -21.00 -14.32
C PRO A 98 -38.16 -22.10 -14.89
N SER A 99 -37.93 -23.35 -14.49
CA SER A 99 -38.88 -24.42 -14.76
C SER A 99 -40.08 -24.21 -13.86
N TYR A 100 -41.26 -24.29 -14.41
CA TYR A 100 -42.49 -24.11 -13.68
C TYR A 100 -43.23 -25.44 -13.57
N ARG A 101 -43.76 -25.71 -12.40
CA ARG A 101 -44.66 -26.85 -12.17
C ARG A 101 -46.07 -26.32 -11.86
N VAL A 102 -47.06 -26.99 -12.44
CA VAL A 102 -48.47 -26.72 -12.09
C VAL A 102 -48.81 -27.51 -10.84
N ASN A 103 -49.20 -26.83 -9.79
CA ASN A 103 -49.77 -27.42 -8.58
C ASN A 103 -51.18 -27.93 -8.91
N ARG A 104 -51.25 -29.21 -9.32
CA ARG A 104 -52.52 -29.83 -9.75
C ARG A 104 -53.56 -29.94 -8.65
N GLU A 105 -53.12 -30.17 -7.40
CA GLU A 105 -54.03 -30.28 -6.25
C GLU A 105 -54.77 -28.97 -6.02
N LEU A 106 -54.04 -27.85 -5.96
CA LEU A 106 -54.65 -26.53 -5.82
C LEU A 106 -55.52 -26.17 -7.04
N LEU A 107 -55.10 -26.51 -8.25
CA LEU A 107 -55.84 -26.25 -9.48
C LEU A 107 -57.17 -27.02 -9.48
N ASP A 108 -57.18 -28.31 -9.10
CA ASP A 108 -58.37 -29.14 -9.05
C ASP A 108 -59.33 -28.66 -7.97
N GLU A 109 -58.83 -28.24 -6.81
CA GLU A 109 -59.63 -27.65 -5.73
C GLU A 109 -60.31 -26.35 -6.17
N LEU A 110 -59.57 -25.47 -6.84
CA LEU A 110 -60.13 -24.21 -7.37
C LEU A 110 -61.21 -24.46 -8.43
N ILE A 111 -60.99 -25.44 -9.33
CA ILE A 111 -61.97 -25.80 -10.36
C ILE A 111 -63.24 -26.36 -9.70
N LYS A 112 -63.10 -27.23 -8.68
CA LYS A 112 -64.20 -27.78 -7.94
C LYS A 112 -65.04 -26.72 -7.22
N THR A 113 -64.32 -25.82 -6.50
CA THR A 113 -64.96 -24.70 -5.78
C THR A 113 -65.71 -23.78 -6.73
N ALA A 114 -65.07 -23.47 -7.88
CA ALA A 114 -65.71 -22.63 -8.88
C ALA A 114 -66.96 -23.29 -9.47
N ARG A 115 -66.97 -24.60 -9.74
CA ARG A 115 -68.15 -25.32 -10.19
C ARG A 115 -69.30 -25.28 -9.14
N GLU A 116 -68.98 -25.54 -7.87
CA GLU A 116 -69.96 -25.50 -6.77
C GLU A 116 -70.60 -24.11 -6.59
N MET A 117 -69.76 -23.02 -6.76
CA MET A 117 -70.28 -21.64 -6.66
C MET A 117 -71.17 -21.21 -7.82
N PHE A 118 -71.05 -21.85 -8.99
CA PHE A 118 -71.77 -21.49 -10.20
C PHE A 118 -72.86 -22.47 -10.55
N GLU A 119 -73.08 -23.56 -9.74
CA GLU A 119 -74.17 -24.45 -9.88
C GLU A 119 -75.52 -23.73 -9.68
N GLY A 120 -76.36 -23.64 -10.74
CA GLY A 120 -77.65 -22.96 -10.69
C GLY A 120 -77.69 -21.50 -11.13
N THR A 121 -76.61 -20.93 -11.70
CA THR A 121 -76.54 -19.53 -12.16
C THR A 121 -76.22 -19.47 -13.65
N ASP A 122 -77.29 -19.24 -14.50
CA ASP A 122 -77.14 -19.12 -15.96
C ASP A 122 -76.43 -17.85 -16.44
N SER A 123 -75.93 -17.00 -15.52
CA SER A 123 -75.41 -15.67 -15.83
C SER A 123 -73.89 -15.63 -16.02
N PHE A 124 -73.17 -16.73 -15.87
CA PHE A 124 -71.75 -16.75 -16.00
C PHE A 124 -71.24 -17.46 -17.26
N GLY A 125 -70.28 -16.87 -17.97
CA GLY A 125 -69.66 -17.49 -19.12
C GLY A 125 -68.85 -18.74 -18.76
N PRO A 126 -68.38 -19.53 -19.75
CA PRO A 126 -67.62 -20.75 -19.48
C PRO A 126 -66.35 -20.45 -18.69
N LEU A 127 -66.02 -21.31 -17.71
CA LEU A 127 -64.80 -21.25 -16.93
C LEU A 127 -63.57 -21.28 -17.88
N ARG A 128 -62.74 -20.29 -17.81
CA ARG A 128 -61.55 -20.19 -18.65
C ARG A 128 -60.32 -20.70 -17.90
N PRO A 129 -59.52 -21.62 -18.47
CA PRO A 129 -58.35 -22.19 -17.79
C PRO A 129 -57.27 -21.13 -17.44
N ASP A 130 -57.14 -20.09 -18.26
CA ASP A 130 -56.23 -18.99 -18.07
C ASP A 130 -56.45 -18.23 -16.77
N SER A 131 -57.69 -18.10 -16.32
CA SER A 131 -58.04 -17.45 -15.04
C SER A 131 -57.50 -18.20 -13.83
N PHE A 132 -57.46 -19.52 -13.87
CA PHE A 132 -56.94 -20.36 -12.80
C PHE A 132 -55.42 -20.39 -12.76
N LEU A 133 -54.77 -20.34 -13.94
CA LEU A 133 -53.31 -20.31 -14.03
C LEU A 133 -52.72 -19.00 -13.48
N ALA A 134 -53.50 -17.93 -13.43
CA ALA A 134 -53.08 -16.64 -12.88
C ALA A 134 -53.14 -16.60 -11.33
N VAL A 135 -53.78 -17.60 -10.70
CA VAL A 135 -53.89 -17.66 -9.22
C VAL A 135 -52.52 -18.02 -8.64
N LYS A 136 -52.09 -17.21 -7.66
CA LYS A 136 -50.81 -17.43 -6.96
C LYS A 136 -50.80 -18.81 -6.28
N GLY A 137 -49.78 -19.62 -6.56
CA GLY A 137 -49.60 -20.96 -6.04
C GLY A 137 -50.06 -22.07 -7.01
N VAL A 138 -50.74 -21.75 -8.14
CA VAL A 138 -51.06 -22.73 -9.19
C VAL A 138 -49.84 -22.98 -10.10
N ILE A 139 -49.07 -21.92 -10.42
CA ILE A 139 -47.81 -22.04 -11.11
C ILE A 139 -46.72 -21.74 -10.09
N GLU A 140 -45.91 -22.75 -9.78
CA GLU A 140 -44.80 -22.66 -8.83
C GLU A 140 -43.46 -22.80 -9.58
N PRO A 141 -42.50 -21.96 -9.29
CA PRO A 141 -41.16 -22.18 -9.81
C PRO A 141 -40.59 -23.46 -9.18
N VAL A 142 -40.04 -24.33 -9.97
CA VAL A 142 -39.31 -25.51 -9.50
C VAL A 142 -37.89 -25.09 -9.18
N GLU A 143 -37.57 -24.96 -7.91
CA GLU A 143 -36.19 -24.86 -7.45
C GLU A 143 -35.62 -26.29 -7.40
N GLU A 144 -34.84 -26.67 -8.42
CA GLU A 144 -34.07 -27.91 -8.35
C GLU A 144 -32.97 -27.71 -7.32
N GLU A 145 -33.08 -28.37 -6.17
CA GLU A 145 -31.97 -28.43 -5.23
C GLU A 145 -30.79 -29.13 -5.94
N PRO A 146 -29.67 -28.46 -6.11
CA PRO A 146 -28.52 -29.06 -6.76
C PRO A 146 -27.97 -30.20 -5.90
N ASP A 147 -27.55 -31.28 -6.53
CA ASP A 147 -26.95 -32.44 -5.90
C ASP A 147 -25.81 -32.01 -4.97
N VAL A 148 -25.74 -32.59 -3.77
CA VAL A 148 -24.71 -32.27 -2.76
C VAL A 148 -23.29 -32.46 -3.32
N ASP A 149 -23.08 -33.49 -4.13
CA ASP A 149 -21.79 -33.74 -4.75
C ASP A 149 -21.40 -32.64 -5.74
N VAL A 150 -22.36 -32.12 -6.52
CA VAL A 150 -22.17 -31.00 -7.45
C VAL A 150 -21.82 -29.71 -6.71
N ILE A 151 -22.48 -29.46 -5.57
CA ILE A 151 -22.16 -28.30 -4.71
C ILE A 151 -20.75 -28.40 -4.17
N GLN A 152 -20.35 -29.58 -3.69
CA GLN A 152 -19.02 -29.79 -3.09
C GLN A 152 -17.91 -29.63 -4.13
N GLU A 153 -18.11 -30.14 -5.35
CA GLU A 153 -17.15 -29.98 -6.45
C GLU A 153 -17.02 -28.52 -6.87
N ARG A 154 -18.16 -27.81 -7.03
CA ARG A 154 -18.16 -26.37 -7.28
C ARG A 154 -17.38 -25.61 -6.22
N ASP A 155 -17.62 -25.86 -4.95
CA ASP A 155 -16.96 -25.17 -3.83
C ASP A 155 -15.45 -25.43 -3.82
N ASN A 156 -15.02 -26.64 -4.16
CA ASN A 156 -13.60 -26.97 -4.29
C ASN A 156 -12.94 -26.21 -5.45
N LEU A 157 -13.62 -26.09 -6.59
CA LEU A 157 -13.12 -25.31 -7.74
C LEU A 157 -13.07 -23.81 -7.41
N ILE A 158 -14.05 -23.27 -6.71
CA ILE A 158 -14.05 -21.87 -6.24
C ILE A 158 -12.83 -21.60 -5.36
N ILE A 159 -12.50 -22.52 -4.44
CA ILE A 159 -11.31 -22.39 -3.58
C ILE A 159 -10.01 -22.51 -4.38
N ALA A 160 -9.93 -23.41 -5.34
CA ALA A 160 -8.76 -23.53 -6.21
C ALA A 160 -8.50 -22.26 -7.03
N ASP A 161 -9.56 -21.61 -7.50
CA ASP A 161 -9.45 -20.34 -8.20
C ASP A 161 -9.09 -19.17 -7.27
N LEU A 162 -9.51 -19.20 -6.00
CA LEU A 162 -9.00 -18.26 -4.99
C LEU A 162 -7.48 -18.36 -4.86
N GLU A 163 -6.92 -19.59 -4.83
CA GLU A 163 -5.46 -19.76 -4.75
C GLU A 163 -4.73 -19.17 -5.94
N LYS A 164 -5.32 -19.23 -7.14
CA LYS A 164 -4.80 -18.56 -8.34
C LYS A 164 -4.84 -17.04 -8.20
N ALA A 165 -5.97 -16.47 -7.78
CA ALA A 165 -6.10 -15.03 -7.55
C ALA A 165 -5.11 -14.51 -6.49
N LEU A 166 -4.91 -15.27 -5.39
CA LEU A 166 -3.92 -14.93 -4.36
C LEU A 166 -2.48 -15.05 -4.87
N SER A 167 -2.22 -15.95 -5.81
CA SER A 167 -0.89 -16.09 -6.44
C SER A 167 -0.60 -14.90 -7.36
N GLU A 168 -1.59 -14.44 -8.12
CA GLU A 168 -1.49 -13.22 -8.92
C GLU A 168 -1.27 -11.98 -8.04
N LEU A 169 -2.03 -11.87 -6.94
CA LEU A 169 -1.83 -10.80 -5.95
C LEU A 169 -0.40 -10.81 -5.39
N SER A 170 0.14 -11.97 -5.04
CA SER A 170 1.51 -12.10 -4.55
C SER A 170 2.53 -11.69 -5.60
N LEU A 171 2.31 -12.05 -6.88
CA LEU A 171 3.18 -11.63 -7.98
C LEU A 171 3.12 -10.11 -8.19
N ALA A 172 1.93 -9.52 -8.19
CA ALA A 172 1.76 -8.08 -8.31
C ALA A 172 2.50 -7.33 -7.18
N ARG A 173 2.36 -7.77 -5.93
CA ARG A 173 3.07 -7.22 -4.77
C ARG A 173 4.60 -7.34 -4.89
N LYS A 174 5.09 -8.43 -5.48
CA LYS A 174 6.52 -8.63 -5.73
C LYS A 174 7.06 -7.68 -6.79
N VAL A 175 6.35 -7.52 -7.90
CA VAL A 175 6.74 -6.60 -8.98
C VAL A 175 6.78 -5.16 -8.49
N GLU A 176 5.73 -4.73 -7.80
CA GLU A 176 5.65 -3.40 -7.23
C GLU A 176 6.71 -3.16 -6.14
N GLY A 177 6.96 -4.15 -5.27
CA GLY A 177 8.03 -4.11 -4.28
C GLY A 177 9.41 -3.91 -4.89
N THR A 178 9.67 -4.50 -6.05
CA THR A 178 10.91 -4.28 -6.80
C THR A 178 11.04 -2.83 -7.28
N ASN A 179 9.96 -2.24 -7.79
CA ASN A 179 9.95 -0.85 -8.24
C ASN A 179 10.15 0.12 -7.06
N ILE A 180 9.48 -0.14 -5.93
CA ILE A 180 9.65 0.66 -4.71
C ILE A 180 11.10 0.55 -4.21
N SER A 181 11.70 -0.64 -4.22
CA SER A 181 13.09 -0.83 -3.82
C SER A 181 14.06 0.01 -4.64
N GLN A 182 13.87 0.08 -5.96
CA GLN A 182 14.68 0.93 -6.84
C GLN A 182 14.53 2.42 -6.52
N THR A 183 13.29 2.86 -6.26
CA THR A 183 13.01 4.24 -5.85
C THR A 183 13.68 4.59 -4.53
N LEU A 184 13.59 3.70 -3.53
CA LEU A 184 14.24 3.87 -2.23
C LEU A 184 15.76 3.95 -2.34
N GLU A 185 16.38 3.13 -3.20
CA GLU A 185 17.81 3.16 -3.48
C GLU A 185 18.26 4.51 -4.07
N LEU A 186 17.51 5.06 -5.03
CA LEU A 186 17.76 6.36 -5.62
C LEU A 186 17.64 7.48 -4.58
N GLN A 187 16.57 7.46 -3.78
CA GLN A 187 16.37 8.44 -2.71
C GLN A 187 17.48 8.39 -1.66
N LEU A 188 17.96 7.19 -1.27
CA LEU A 188 19.11 7.06 -0.36
C LEU A 188 20.41 7.60 -0.97
N ALA A 189 20.61 7.46 -2.27
CA ALA A 189 21.75 8.03 -2.96
C ALA A 189 21.71 9.57 -2.97
N GLU A 190 20.53 10.15 -3.19
CA GLU A 190 20.31 11.60 -3.13
C GLU A 190 20.48 12.15 -1.71
N ILE A 191 19.93 11.47 -0.68
CA ILE A 191 20.12 11.81 0.74
C ILE A 191 21.64 11.84 1.04
N GLN A 192 22.37 10.82 0.62
CA GLN A 192 23.82 10.76 0.84
C GLN A 192 24.56 11.89 0.15
N ALA A 193 24.18 12.24 -1.08
CA ALA A 193 24.79 13.35 -1.80
C ALA A 193 24.57 14.70 -1.10
N LEU A 194 23.38 14.93 -0.53
CA LEU A 194 23.07 16.12 0.26
C LEU A 194 23.87 16.15 1.57
N ILE A 195 24.02 15.01 2.27
CA ILE A 195 24.86 14.91 3.47
C ILE A 195 26.31 15.26 3.17
N GLU A 196 26.86 14.76 2.06
CA GLU A 196 28.26 15.08 1.64
C GLU A 196 28.39 16.56 1.24
N ARG A 197 27.37 17.14 0.62
CA ARG A 197 27.33 18.57 0.31
C ARG A 197 27.29 19.42 1.59
N ALA A 198 26.49 19.02 2.59
CA ALA A 198 26.45 19.66 3.91
C ALA A 198 27.80 19.57 4.61
N GLY A 199 28.49 18.40 4.54
CA GLY A 199 29.83 18.21 5.09
C GLY A 199 30.86 19.18 4.52
N ARG A 200 30.95 19.29 3.20
CA ARG A 200 31.85 20.24 2.53
C ARG A 200 31.57 21.70 2.91
N ASN A 201 30.28 22.05 3.06
CA ASN A 201 29.90 23.39 3.52
C ASN A 201 30.29 23.62 4.98
N SER A 202 30.13 22.62 5.84
CA SER A 202 30.48 22.66 7.26
C SER A 202 32.03 22.81 7.48
N ASP A 203 32.84 22.14 6.67
CA ASP A 203 34.31 22.17 6.81
C ASP A 203 34.91 23.58 6.58
N SER A 204 34.24 24.45 5.82
CA SER A 204 34.63 25.84 5.60
C SER A 204 34.17 26.80 6.70
N GLN A 205 33.28 26.37 7.59
CA GLN A 205 32.64 27.24 8.62
C GLN A 205 33.57 27.68 9.77
N PRO A 206 34.49 26.85 10.32
CA PRO A 206 35.29 27.27 11.47
C PRO A 206 36.10 28.54 11.22
N GLN A 207 36.60 28.73 10.00
CA GLN A 207 37.33 29.96 9.64
C GLN A 207 36.39 31.16 9.53
N ALA A 208 35.25 31.02 8.86
CA ALA A 208 34.24 32.07 8.71
C ALA A 208 33.66 32.50 10.07
N ILE A 209 33.45 31.56 10.98
CA ILE A 209 32.96 31.83 12.35
C ILE A 209 34.04 32.56 13.13
N ARG A 210 35.30 32.15 13.07
CA ARG A 210 36.41 32.85 13.72
C ARG A 210 36.55 34.30 13.24
N GLU A 211 36.47 34.52 11.94
CA GLU A 211 36.53 35.85 11.33
C GLU A 211 35.37 36.74 11.82
N LYS A 212 34.16 36.23 11.81
CA LYS A 212 32.98 36.94 12.27
C LYS A 212 33.01 37.24 13.77
N LEU A 213 33.45 36.27 14.58
CA LEU A 213 33.67 36.49 16.02
C LEU A 213 34.73 37.55 16.29
N LYS A 214 35.85 37.50 15.55
CA LYS A 214 36.90 38.50 15.67
C LYS A 214 36.38 39.90 15.37
N GLN A 215 35.65 40.09 14.29
CA GLN A 215 35.02 41.36 13.95
C GLN A 215 34.04 41.85 15.01
N GLN A 216 33.16 40.96 15.54
CA GLN A 216 32.23 41.30 16.59
C GLN A 216 32.93 41.62 17.93
N MET A 217 34.04 40.94 18.22
CA MET A 217 34.87 41.23 19.39
C MET A 217 35.56 42.60 19.28
N GLU A 218 36.10 42.95 18.12
CA GLU A 218 36.69 44.27 17.88
C GLU A 218 35.68 45.40 18.14
N ILE A 219 34.44 45.24 17.63
CA ILE A 219 33.35 46.18 17.81
C ILE A 219 32.95 46.30 19.33
N LEU A 220 32.90 45.17 20.05
CA LEU A 220 32.52 45.12 21.46
C LEU A 220 33.65 45.68 22.34
N LEU A 221 34.92 45.43 22.06
CA LEU A 221 36.06 45.97 22.81
C LEU A 221 36.20 47.49 22.63
N ASP A 222 35.92 47.99 21.43
CA ASP A 222 35.86 49.45 21.19
C ASP A 222 34.71 50.12 21.95
N ALA A 223 33.57 49.41 22.08
CA ALA A 223 32.40 49.97 22.82
C ALA A 223 32.47 49.79 24.35
N THR A 224 33.23 48.80 24.86
CA THR A 224 33.28 48.49 26.29
C THR A 224 34.65 47.91 26.70
N PRO A 225 35.64 48.76 26.99
CA PRO A 225 37.04 48.33 27.27
C PRO A 225 37.22 47.47 28.53
N ALA A 226 36.17 47.28 29.34
CA ALA A 226 36.25 46.61 30.65
C ALA A 226 35.82 45.12 30.64
N LEU A 227 35.61 44.49 29.47
CA LEU A 227 35.26 43.09 29.41
C LEU A 227 36.48 42.18 29.53
N PRO A 228 36.51 41.22 30.50
CA PRO A 228 37.64 40.30 30.66
C PRO A 228 37.77 39.39 29.39
N GLU A 229 38.96 39.34 28.83
CA GLU A 229 39.30 38.55 27.62
C GLU A 229 38.99 37.05 27.76
N GLU A 230 39.11 36.52 28.97
CA GLU A 230 38.71 35.14 29.32
C GLU A 230 37.24 34.86 29.10
N ARG A 231 36.36 35.82 29.43
CA ARG A 231 34.89 35.66 29.32
C ARG A 231 34.46 35.69 27.85
N ILE A 232 35.10 36.48 27.03
CA ILE A 232 34.88 36.54 25.58
C ILE A 232 35.35 35.23 24.91
N THR A 233 36.48 34.68 25.33
CA THR A 233 36.98 33.40 24.84
C THR A 233 36.03 32.24 25.22
N GLN A 234 35.50 32.22 26.41
CA GLN A 234 34.52 31.21 26.82
C GLN A 234 33.22 31.28 26.02
N GLU A 235 32.67 32.47 25.79
CA GLU A 235 31.48 32.65 24.95
C GLU A 235 31.73 32.23 23.50
N ALA A 236 32.91 32.55 22.96
CA ALA A 236 33.31 32.13 21.61
C ALA A 236 33.37 30.59 21.47
N VAL A 237 33.96 29.90 22.44
CA VAL A 237 33.98 28.42 22.48
C VAL A 237 32.59 27.85 22.56
N MET A 238 31.71 28.41 23.42
CA MET A 238 30.33 27.97 23.53
C MET A 238 29.53 28.18 22.25
N LEU A 239 29.77 29.28 21.51
CA LEU A 239 29.13 29.51 20.21
C LEU A 239 29.65 28.53 19.17
N MET A 240 30.95 28.21 19.16
CA MET A 240 31.50 27.21 18.24
C MET A 240 30.94 25.81 18.45
N ILE A 241 30.72 25.39 19.70
CA ILE A 241 30.08 24.11 20.04
C ILE A 241 28.62 24.11 19.58
N LYS A 242 27.89 25.20 19.75
CA LYS A 242 26.47 25.30 19.34
C LYS A 242 26.27 25.22 17.82
N VAL A 243 27.27 25.53 17.04
CA VAL A 243 27.19 25.58 15.56
C VAL A 243 27.83 24.34 14.91
N ASP A 244 28.48 23.50 15.70
CA ASP A 244 29.09 22.27 15.19
C ASP A 244 27.99 21.25 14.78
N VAL A 245 27.99 20.85 13.50
CA VAL A 245 27.02 19.93 12.90
C VAL A 245 27.66 18.58 12.52
N ARG A 246 28.91 18.35 12.89
CA ARG A 246 29.66 17.14 12.48
C ARG A 246 29.01 15.87 13.04
N GLU A 247 28.58 15.89 14.28
CA GLU A 247 27.92 14.76 14.93
C GLU A 247 26.63 14.40 14.23
N GLU A 248 25.79 15.36 13.86
CA GLU A 248 24.57 15.15 13.11
C GLU A 248 24.83 14.55 11.72
N LEU A 249 25.86 15.04 11.03
CA LEU A 249 26.27 14.51 9.73
C LEU A 249 26.77 13.07 9.82
N ASP A 250 27.57 12.75 10.83
CA ASP A 250 28.06 11.38 11.05
C ASP A 250 26.93 10.41 11.40
N ARG A 251 25.95 10.84 12.21
CA ARG A 251 24.74 10.08 12.50
C ARG A 251 23.89 9.88 11.26
N LEU A 252 23.69 10.92 10.44
CA LEU A 252 22.98 10.82 9.17
C LEU A 252 23.64 9.81 8.21
N ARG A 253 24.98 9.82 8.10
CA ARG A 253 25.75 8.83 7.31
C ARG A 253 25.52 7.41 7.83
N ALA A 254 25.59 7.20 9.15
CA ALA A 254 25.40 5.91 9.78
C ALA A 254 23.99 5.35 9.55
N HIS A 255 22.95 6.20 9.72
CA HIS A 255 21.56 5.82 9.49
C HIS A 255 21.29 5.51 8.02
N THR A 256 21.80 6.30 7.08
CA THR A 256 21.68 6.05 5.64
C THR A 256 22.35 4.75 5.24
N SER A 257 23.54 4.45 5.77
CA SER A 257 24.23 3.18 5.56
C SER A 257 23.43 1.99 6.11
N THR A 258 22.83 2.14 7.29
CA THR A 258 22.00 1.11 7.91
C THR A 258 20.72 0.88 7.10
N ALA A 259 20.06 1.92 6.60
CA ALA A 259 18.90 1.81 5.72
C ALA A 259 19.24 1.03 4.44
N ARG A 260 20.39 1.31 3.82
CA ARG A 260 20.87 0.58 2.63
C ARG A 260 21.10 -0.91 2.91
N LYS A 261 21.71 -1.24 4.07
CA LYS A 261 21.91 -2.64 4.47
C LYS A 261 20.55 -3.36 4.64
N LEU A 262 19.57 -2.73 5.26
CA LEU A 262 18.23 -3.30 5.41
C LEU A 262 17.56 -3.57 4.06
N LEU A 263 17.67 -2.65 3.08
CA LEU A 263 17.16 -2.87 1.73
C LEU A 263 17.81 -4.09 1.04
N ILE A 264 19.10 -4.32 1.27
CA ILE A 264 19.83 -5.48 0.74
C ILE A 264 19.38 -6.78 1.42
N ASP A 265 19.15 -6.78 2.73
CA ASP A 265 18.74 -7.96 3.50
C ASP A 265 17.35 -8.47 3.09
N GLY A 266 16.44 -7.60 2.66
CA GLY A 266 15.17 -7.95 2.02
C GLY A 266 14.22 -8.82 2.84
N ARG A 267 14.26 -8.72 4.16
CA ARG A 267 13.31 -9.35 5.10
C ARG A 267 12.22 -8.34 5.46
N VAL A 268 11.38 -8.65 6.43
CA VAL A 268 10.37 -7.72 6.98
C VAL A 268 11.06 -6.47 7.56
N ILE A 269 11.26 -5.46 6.73
CA ILE A 269 12.11 -4.29 7.02
C ILE A 269 11.33 -2.99 7.23
N GLY A 270 10.06 -2.92 6.81
CA GLY A 270 9.29 -1.66 6.79
C GLY A 270 9.28 -0.94 8.13
N ARG A 271 9.07 -1.65 9.27
CA ARG A 271 9.08 -1.03 10.61
C ARG A 271 10.46 -0.51 11.02
N LYS A 272 11.54 -1.23 10.65
CA LYS A 272 12.91 -0.79 10.96
C LYS A 272 13.29 0.44 10.15
N LEU A 273 12.89 0.48 8.88
CA LEU A 273 13.11 1.64 8.02
C LEU A 273 12.29 2.85 8.48
N ASP A 274 11.02 2.68 8.89
CA ASP A 274 10.22 3.78 9.45
C ASP A 274 10.86 4.38 10.69
N PHE A 275 11.41 3.54 11.58
CA PHE A 275 12.20 4.01 12.73
C PHE A 275 13.44 4.81 12.30
N LEU A 276 14.20 4.32 11.31
CA LEU A 276 15.35 5.04 10.78
C LEU A 276 14.96 6.38 10.13
N CYS A 277 13.79 6.47 9.48
CA CYS A 277 13.28 7.75 8.97
C CYS A 277 13.03 8.75 10.09
N GLN A 278 12.54 8.29 11.24
CA GLN A 278 12.33 9.16 12.41
C GLN A 278 13.68 9.67 12.96
N GLU A 279 14.70 8.81 13.06
CA GLU A 279 16.03 9.23 13.48
C GLU A 279 16.67 10.18 12.45
N LEU A 280 16.59 9.89 11.14
CA LEU A 280 17.06 10.80 10.10
C LEU A 280 16.40 12.19 10.20
N ASN A 281 15.07 12.24 10.40
CA ASN A 281 14.34 13.51 10.60
C ASN A 281 14.80 14.25 11.85
N ARG A 282 15.09 13.53 12.93
CA ARG A 282 15.62 14.13 14.17
C ARG A 282 16.96 14.79 13.95
N GLU A 283 17.90 14.10 13.31
CA GLU A 283 19.24 14.63 13.02
C GLU A 283 19.18 15.83 12.07
N VAL A 284 18.30 15.77 11.03
CA VAL A 284 18.11 16.91 10.11
C VAL A 284 17.49 18.12 10.82
N ASN A 285 16.55 17.94 11.75
CA ASN A 285 16.00 19.04 12.52
C ASN A 285 17.08 19.71 13.38
N THR A 286 17.97 18.91 14.01
CA THR A 286 19.10 19.43 14.78
C THR A 286 20.10 20.17 13.88
N LEU A 287 20.42 19.62 12.70
CA LEU A 287 21.25 20.26 11.70
C LEU A 287 20.66 21.61 11.26
N CYS A 288 19.37 21.67 10.95
CA CYS A 288 18.70 22.94 10.60
C CYS A 288 18.74 23.97 11.75
N SER A 289 18.60 23.55 12.99
CA SER A 289 18.65 24.46 14.14
C SER A 289 20.05 25.02 14.43
N LYS A 290 21.10 24.28 14.06
CA LYS A 290 22.51 24.67 14.19
C LYS A 290 23.04 25.38 12.95
N ALA A 291 22.28 25.35 11.82
CA ALA A 291 22.71 25.98 10.56
C ALA A 291 22.86 27.49 10.73
N ASN A 292 24.05 27.98 10.44
CA ASN A 292 24.43 29.40 10.59
C ASN A 292 24.52 30.15 9.26
N ASN A 293 24.32 29.46 8.14
CA ASN A 293 24.28 30.04 6.81
C ASN A 293 23.11 29.55 5.99
N ILE A 294 22.72 30.31 4.98
CA ILE A 294 21.55 30.05 4.11
C ILE A 294 21.73 28.75 3.33
N GLU A 295 22.95 28.44 2.88
CA GLU A 295 23.20 27.25 2.08
C GLU A 295 23.00 25.97 2.89
N LEU A 296 23.52 25.88 4.12
CA LEU A 296 23.31 24.73 5.00
C LEU A 296 21.83 24.59 5.41
N SER A 297 21.14 25.72 5.64
CA SER A 297 19.70 25.70 5.91
C SER A 297 18.90 25.14 4.73
N ASN A 298 19.23 25.55 3.51
CA ASN A 298 18.59 25.02 2.29
C ASN A 298 18.85 23.51 2.12
N ILE A 299 20.08 23.05 2.31
CA ILE A 299 20.42 21.63 2.28
C ILE A 299 19.61 20.85 3.33
N GLY A 300 19.45 21.42 4.54
CA GLY A 300 18.64 20.82 5.60
C GLY A 300 17.16 20.68 5.21
N LEU A 301 16.60 21.70 4.55
CA LEU A 301 15.22 21.64 4.05
C LEU A 301 15.06 20.60 2.92
N ASP A 302 16.02 20.53 1.99
CA ASP A 302 16.03 19.51 0.93
C ASP A 302 16.11 18.09 1.51
N LEU A 303 16.99 17.88 2.50
CA LEU A 303 17.09 16.61 3.22
C LEU A 303 15.78 16.23 3.90
N LYS A 304 15.11 17.18 4.57
CA LYS A 304 13.85 16.94 5.24
C LYS A 304 12.74 16.52 4.26
N ALA A 305 12.63 17.21 3.13
CA ALA A 305 11.66 16.88 2.09
C ALA A 305 11.91 15.49 1.52
N LEU A 306 13.17 15.16 1.23
CA LEU A 306 13.55 13.88 0.64
C LEU A 306 13.38 12.71 1.63
N ILE A 307 13.69 12.92 2.92
CA ILE A 307 13.47 11.91 3.97
C ILE A 307 11.97 11.62 4.15
N GLU A 308 11.10 12.63 4.04
CA GLU A 308 9.66 12.41 4.13
C GLU A 308 9.14 11.63 2.92
N GLN A 309 9.59 11.95 1.70
CA GLN A 309 9.28 11.16 0.50
C GLN A 309 9.78 9.70 0.63
N PHE A 310 10.98 9.50 1.16
CA PHE A 310 11.51 8.17 1.44
C PHE A 310 10.63 7.41 2.43
N ARG A 311 10.19 8.07 3.49
CA ARG A 311 9.31 7.51 4.51
C ARG A 311 7.95 7.09 3.96
N GLU A 312 7.35 7.89 3.07
CA GLU A 312 6.10 7.53 2.39
C GLU A 312 6.23 6.24 1.58
N GLN A 313 7.35 6.03 0.87
CA GLN A 313 7.61 4.79 0.16
C GLN A 313 7.84 3.60 1.12
N VAL A 314 8.55 3.82 2.22
CA VAL A 314 8.78 2.81 3.27
C VAL A 314 7.47 2.31 3.89
N GLN A 315 6.44 3.16 3.99
CA GLN A 315 5.13 2.76 4.51
C GLN A 315 4.39 1.76 3.61
N ASN A 316 4.81 1.60 2.36
CA ASN A 316 4.18 0.71 1.39
C ASN A 316 4.89 -0.65 1.26
N ILE A 317 5.96 -0.89 2.00
CA ILE A 317 6.73 -2.15 1.95
C ILE A 317 6.59 -3.00 3.20
N GLU A 318 6.69 -4.32 2.96
CA GLU A 318 6.67 -5.37 3.98
C GLU A 318 8.09 -5.85 4.32
#